data_679c191021c9adfd6528374eb636a61c
#
_entry.id   679c191021c9adfd6528374eb636a61c
#
_cell.length_a   1.000
_cell.length_b   1.000
_cell.length_c   1.000
_cell.angle_alpha   90.00
_cell.angle_beta   90.00
_cell.angle_gamma   90.00
#
_symmetry.space_group_name_H-M   'P 1'
#
loop_
_entity.id
_entity.type
_entity.pdbx_description
1 polymer ?
#
loop_
_entity_poly.entity_id
_entity_poly.type
_entity_poly.pdbx_seq_one_letter_code
_entity_poly.pdbx_strand_id
1 'polypeptide(L)'
;QIVDGRGGYLSPGFIDIHVHGGNGADFMDGTSEAVRVACRAHARHGTTTIFPTTTTGSPEQIHAMLDAVKAVQSERHVENGAQIAGVHLYGPFFAEDKVGCHSVEGRREPTAAEYRAYFGTGLVRIATCAAELPGAVEFYREAKKRRCLITCGHSNASWPEMAAAFKAGMRHVDHFWCAMSNVSSVRSRLGVPMRGSMLEFVLGTAEMSTEVIADGCHLAPELLDFAFRLKGSHKLCLVTDANRALDLPPGNYRFGAAKNGSWFESDGRVGWAPGRTSLASSIVGMDHMVRQMKRDTSATLSEVVRMASLTPAELTGIAKHTGSLEAGKNADVVLLNQNLGVRRVFIGGVEMAL
;
A
#
# COMPACT_ATOMS: atom_id res chain seq x y z
N GLN A 1 17.98 -12.81 26.20
CA GLN A 1 18.36 -13.79 25.16
C GLN A 1 19.33 -13.11 24.19
N ILE A 2 20.47 -13.76 23.87
CA ILE A 2 21.41 -13.29 22.83
C ILE A 2 21.03 -13.96 21.53
N VAL A 3 20.93 -13.19 20.45
CA VAL A 3 20.66 -13.69 19.10
C VAL A 3 21.87 -13.43 18.23
N ASP A 4 22.47 -14.49 17.69
CA ASP A 4 23.60 -14.40 16.76
C ASP A 4 23.11 -13.97 15.38
N GLY A 5 23.49 -12.78 14.93
CA GLY A 5 23.20 -12.22 13.61
C GLY A 5 23.96 -12.87 12.45
N ARG A 6 24.99 -13.70 12.73
CA ARG A 6 25.83 -14.41 11.73
C ARG A 6 26.29 -13.48 10.58
N GLY A 7 26.72 -12.26 10.92
CA GLY A 7 27.17 -11.26 9.94
C GLY A 7 26.07 -10.66 9.06
N GLY A 8 24.80 -10.84 9.40
CA GLY A 8 23.66 -10.23 8.72
C GLY A 8 23.35 -8.80 9.21
N TYR A 9 22.19 -8.30 8.86
CA TYR A 9 21.73 -6.95 9.23
C TYR A 9 20.60 -7.03 10.22
N LEU A 10 20.62 -6.13 11.23
CA LEU A 10 19.51 -5.88 12.11
C LEU A 10 18.72 -4.67 11.58
N SER A 11 17.46 -4.88 11.26
CA SER A 11 16.55 -3.88 10.70
C SER A 11 15.35 -3.66 11.63
N PRO A 12 14.79 -2.45 11.71
CA PRO A 12 13.42 -2.32 12.21
C PRO A 12 12.48 -3.17 11.35
N GLY A 13 11.38 -3.61 11.96
CA GLY A 13 10.32 -4.31 11.23
C GLY A 13 9.76 -3.45 10.10
N PHE A 14 9.46 -4.09 8.97
CA PHE A 14 8.89 -3.39 7.83
C PHE A 14 7.42 -3.04 8.08
N ILE A 15 6.97 -1.96 7.45
CA ILE A 15 5.61 -1.41 7.55
C ILE A 15 5.04 -1.32 6.15
N ASP A 16 3.97 -2.06 5.91
CA ASP A 16 3.29 -2.07 4.61
C ASP A 16 1.97 -1.29 4.69
N ILE A 17 1.92 -0.19 3.96
CA ILE A 17 0.78 0.74 3.97
C ILE A 17 -0.18 0.52 2.79
N HIS A 18 0.15 -0.42 1.87
CA HIS A 18 -0.65 -0.74 0.70
C HIS A 18 -0.50 -2.23 0.35
N VAL A 19 -1.52 -3.02 0.69
CA VAL A 19 -1.46 -4.49 0.57
C VAL A 19 -2.86 -5.10 0.58
N HIS A 20 -3.14 -6.05 -0.32
CA HIS A 20 -4.47 -6.62 -0.51
C HIS A 20 -4.63 -8.04 0.04
N GLY A 21 -3.55 -8.83 0.07
CA GLY A 21 -3.64 -10.19 0.55
C GLY A 21 -2.33 -10.95 0.53
N GLY A 22 -2.39 -12.26 0.74
CA GLY A 22 -1.24 -13.18 0.69
C GLY A 22 -1.64 -14.60 1.05
N ASN A 23 -0.86 -15.56 0.56
CA ASN A 23 -1.02 -16.99 0.82
C ASN A 23 -2.46 -17.51 0.61
N GLY A 24 -3.10 -17.10 -0.48
CA GLY A 24 -4.44 -17.53 -0.87
C GLY A 24 -5.59 -16.70 -0.32
N ALA A 25 -5.35 -15.82 0.65
CA ALA A 25 -6.34 -14.95 1.26
C ALA A 25 -6.25 -13.51 0.74
N ASP A 26 -7.38 -12.83 0.69
CA ASP A 26 -7.51 -11.40 0.41
C ASP A 26 -8.30 -10.76 1.57
N PHE A 27 -7.92 -9.55 1.97
CA PHE A 27 -8.63 -8.87 3.06
C PHE A 27 -10.12 -8.67 2.74
N MET A 28 -10.45 -8.50 1.45
CA MET A 28 -11.85 -8.39 1.00
C MET A 28 -12.64 -9.71 1.05
N ASP A 29 -12.03 -10.84 1.43
CA ASP A 29 -12.77 -12.06 1.77
C ASP A 29 -13.65 -11.87 3.01
N GLY A 30 -13.39 -10.80 3.79
CA GLY A 30 -14.26 -10.34 4.87
C GLY A 30 -14.35 -11.30 6.06
N THR A 31 -13.34 -12.15 6.27
CA THR A 31 -13.29 -13.10 7.39
C THR A 31 -12.05 -12.92 8.23
N SER A 32 -12.16 -13.13 9.55
CA SER A 32 -11.01 -13.03 10.46
C SER A 32 -9.90 -14.01 10.08
N GLU A 33 -10.23 -15.18 9.54
CA GLU A 33 -9.20 -16.14 9.11
C GLU A 33 -8.43 -15.64 7.88
N ALA A 34 -9.10 -15.07 6.88
CA ALA A 34 -8.42 -14.47 5.74
C ALA A 34 -7.46 -13.34 6.17
N VAL A 35 -7.88 -12.51 7.13
CA VAL A 35 -7.03 -11.45 7.70
C VAL A 35 -5.80 -12.06 8.37
N ARG A 36 -5.94 -13.10 9.21
CA ARG A 36 -4.80 -13.77 9.86
C ARG A 36 -3.86 -14.43 8.85
N VAL A 37 -4.40 -15.11 7.85
CA VAL A 37 -3.59 -15.76 6.79
C VAL A 37 -2.73 -14.72 6.07
N ALA A 38 -3.32 -13.61 5.62
CA ALA A 38 -2.58 -12.55 4.95
C ALA A 38 -1.53 -11.90 5.87
N CYS A 39 -1.89 -11.58 7.12
CA CYS A 39 -0.94 -11.01 8.08
C CYS A 39 0.25 -11.94 8.38
N ARG A 40 0.02 -13.25 8.49
CA ARG A 40 1.10 -14.25 8.65
C ARG A 40 1.98 -14.35 7.41
N ALA A 41 1.39 -14.31 6.21
CA ALA A 41 2.14 -14.31 4.96
C ALA A 41 3.13 -13.14 4.92
N HIS A 42 2.66 -11.94 5.15
CA HIS A 42 3.52 -10.75 5.12
C HIS A 42 4.58 -10.74 6.23
N ALA A 43 4.27 -11.28 7.41
CA ALA A 43 5.24 -11.36 8.50
C ALA A 43 6.44 -12.26 8.16
N ARG A 44 6.26 -13.34 7.37
CA ARG A 44 7.39 -14.15 6.86
C ARG A 44 8.37 -13.35 6.00
N HIS A 45 7.90 -12.27 5.39
CA HIS A 45 8.68 -11.35 4.58
C HIS A 45 9.16 -10.10 5.33
N GLY A 46 9.11 -10.14 6.68
CA GLY A 46 9.63 -9.09 7.54
C GLY A 46 8.67 -7.93 7.81
N THR A 47 7.46 -7.96 7.29
CA THR A 47 6.43 -6.96 7.63
C THR A 47 5.91 -7.23 9.03
N THR A 48 6.18 -6.32 9.95
CA THR A 48 5.73 -6.41 11.36
C THR A 48 4.48 -5.56 11.62
N THR A 49 4.24 -4.57 10.77
CA THR A 49 3.07 -3.69 10.84
C THR A 49 2.44 -3.56 9.46
N ILE A 50 1.11 -3.67 9.39
CA ILE A 50 0.38 -3.74 8.13
C ILE A 50 -0.88 -2.88 8.18
N PHE A 51 -1.26 -2.31 7.02
CA PHE A 51 -2.52 -1.62 6.81
C PHE A 51 -3.35 -2.37 5.76
N PRO A 52 -4.19 -3.35 6.18
CA PRO A 52 -5.11 -4.02 5.27
C PRO A 52 -5.81 -3.02 4.35
N THR A 53 -5.74 -3.26 3.05
CA THR A 53 -6.18 -2.33 2.02
C THR A 53 -7.43 -2.84 1.34
N THR A 54 -8.49 -2.02 1.26
CA THR A 54 -9.73 -2.37 0.55
C THR A 54 -9.50 -2.41 -0.96
N THR A 55 -10.43 -2.97 -1.71
CA THR A 55 -10.52 -2.83 -3.17
C THR A 55 -11.85 -2.21 -3.55
N THR A 56 -12.15 -2.05 -4.83
CA THR A 56 -13.51 -1.76 -5.27
C THR A 56 -14.41 -2.94 -4.89
N GLY A 57 -15.44 -2.66 -4.13
CA GLY A 57 -16.41 -3.65 -3.65
C GLY A 57 -17.70 -2.99 -3.23
N SER A 58 -18.77 -3.75 -2.97
CA SER A 58 -20.00 -3.18 -2.43
C SER A 58 -19.77 -2.61 -1.02
N PRO A 59 -20.64 -1.70 -0.53
CA PRO A 59 -20.56 -1.22 0.85
C PRO A 59 -20.55 -2.35 1.89
N GLU A 60 -21.33 -3.41 1.66
CA GLU A 60 -21.41 -4.57 2.55
C GLU A 60 -20.09 -5.34 2.58
N GLN A 61 -19.41 -5.50 1.43
CA GLN A 61 -18.10 -6.17 1.37
C GLN A 61 -17.03 -5.37 2.11
N ILE A 62 -17.02 -4.04 1.94
CA ILE A 62 -16.08 -3.18 2.64
C ILE A 62 -16.35 -3.23 4.15
N HIS A 63 -17.61 -3.18 4.60
CA HIS A 63 -17.95 -3.33 6.02
C HIS A 63 -17.57 -4.70 6.57
N ALA A 64 -17.81 -5.79 5.83
CA ALA A 64 -17.38 -7.14 6.25
C ALA A 64 -15.86 -7.22 6.46
N MET A 65 -15.08 -6.63 5.55
CA MET A 65 -13.62 -6.51 5.71
C MET A 65 -13.25 -5.70 6.96
N LEU A 66 -13.88 -4.53 7.17
CA LEU A 66 -13.61 -3.68 8.33
C LEU A 66 -13.93 -4.41 9.66
N ASP A 67 -15.03 -5.14 9.72
CA ASP A 67 -15.42 -5.92 10.90
C ASP A 67 -14.44 -7.07 11.17
N ALA A 68 -14.02 -7.80 10.13
CA ALA A 68 -13.01 -8.86 10.24
C ALA A 68 -11.66 -8.32 10.73
N VAL A 69 -11.21 -7.19 10.16
CA VAL A 69 -9.99 -6.51 10.58
C VAL A 69 -10.08 -6.05 12.03
N LYS A 70 -11.21 -5.47 12.45
CA LYS A 70 -11.45 -5.04 13.83
C LYS A 70 -11.35 -6.19 14.82
N ALA A 71 -11.95 -7.33 14.47
CA ALA A 71 -11.89 -8.53 15.30
C ALA A 71 -10.45 -8.99 15.53
N VAL A 72 -9.65 -9.16 14.44
CA VAL A 72 -8.26 -9.63 14.54
C VAL A 72 -7.36 -8.59 15.22
N GLN A 73 -7.53 -7.29 14.93
CA GLN A 73 -6.76 -6.23 15.58
C GLN A 73 -6.95 -6.23 17.12
N SER A 74 -8.15 -6.57 17.59
CA SER A 74 -8.45 -6.60 19.03
C SER A 74 -7.79 -7.76 19.76
N GLU A 75 -7.44 -8.85 19.08
CA GLU A 75 -6.82 -10.05 19.68
C GLU A 75 -5.38 -9.79 20.13
N ARG A 76 -4.62 -8.95 19.41
CA ARG A 76 -3.21 -8.60 19.70
C ARG A 76 -2.28 -9.81 19.88
N HIS A 77 -2.55 -10.92 19.22
CA HIS A 77 -1.72 -12.11 19.26
C HIS A 77 -0.62 -12.05 18.19
N VAL A 78 0.64 -12.24 18.59
CA VAL A 78 1.79 -12.29 17.67
C VAL A 78 1.65 -13.43 16.66
N GLU A 79 0.99 -14.52 17.04
CA GLU A 79 0.68 -15.65 16.15
C GLU A 79 -0.21 -15.27 14.95
N ASN A 80 -0.89 -14.14 15.03
CA ASN A 80 -1.65 -13.61 13.90
C ASN A 80 -0.77 -12.97 12.81
N GLY A 81 0.53 -12.84 13.04
CA GLY A 81 1.47 -12.25 12.09
C GLY A 81 1.63 -10.73 12.27
N ALA A 82 1.78 -10.01 11.16
CA ALA A 82 1.96 -8.56 11.16
C ALA A 82 0.82 -7.84 11.92
N GLN A 83 1.19 -6.90 12.80
CA GLN A 83 0.22 -6.14 13.59
C GLN A 83 -0.53 -5.13 12.73
N ILE A 84 -1.84 -5.11 12.85
CA ILE A 84 -2.71 -4.19 12.11
C ILE A 84 -2.72 -2.83 12.80
N ALA A 85 -2.15 -1.80 12.15
CA ALA A 85 -2.11 -0.44 12.69
C ALA A 85 -3.34 0.41 12.30
N GLY A 86 -4.10 -0.05 11.32
CA GLY A 86 -5.30 0.57 10.80
C GLY A 86 -5.64 -0.01 9.44
N VAL A 87 -6.59 0.59 8.74
CA VAL A 87 -7.02 0.20 7.41
C VAL A 87 -6.69 1.30 6.41
N HIS A 88 -6.28 0.90 5.22
CA HIS A 88 -6.21 1.76 4.04
C HIS A 88 -7.54 1.63 3.28
N LEU A 89 -8.39 2.63 3.39
CA LEU A 89 -9.60 2.75 2.57
C LEU A 89 -9.18 3.14 1.15
N TYR A 90 -9.06 2.15 0.28
CA TYR A 90 -8.55 2.24 -1.07
C TYR A 90 -9.60 1.72 -2.05
N GLY A 91 -10.10 2.57 -2.91
CA GLY A 91 -11.37 2.31 -3.54
C GLY A 91 -12.52 2.34 -2.51
N PRO A 92 -13.74 2.45 -3.01
CA PRO A 92 -14.19 2.32 -4.41
C PRO A 92 -14.10 3.62 -5.25
N PHE A 93 -13.51 4.67 -4.74
CA PHE A 93 -13.58 6.02 -5.29
C PHE A 93 -12.49 6.30 -6.32
N PHE A 94 -12.52 5.54 -7.41
CA PHE A 94 -11.55 5.59 -8.51
C PHE A 94 -12.11 6.23 -9.77
N ALA A 95 -11.25 6.78 -10.62
CA ALA A 95 -11.62 7.20 -11.96
C ALA A 95 -11.98 6.00 -12.84
N GLU A 96 -12.95 6.16 -13.73
CA GLU A 96 -13.46 5.07 -14.57
C GLU A 96 -12.37 4.49 -15.48
N ASP A 97 -11.54 5.34 -16.07
CA ASP A 97 -10.45 4.96 -16.97
C ASP A 97 -9.15 4.55 -16.26
N LYS A 98 -9.18 4.49 -14.92
CA LYS A 98 -8.03 4.14 -14.07
C LYS A 98 -8.30 2.99 -13.11
N VAL A 99 -9.37 2.24 -13.29
CA VAL A 99 -9.78 1.14 -12.38
C VAL A 99 -8.72 0.02 -12.29
N GLY A 100 -7.93 -0.20 -13.36
CA GLY A 100 -6.89 -1.25 -13.37
C GLY A 100 -7.51 -2.65 -13.26
N CYS A 101 -6.95 -3.49 -12.37
CA CYS A 101 -7.42 -4.86 -12.15
C CYS A 101 -8.64 -4.96 -11.20
N HIS A 102 -9.07 -3.84 -10.60
CA HIS A 102 -10.23 -3.84 -9.72
C HIS A 102 -11.54 -4.09 -10.47
N SER A 103 -12.58 -4.53 -9.76
CA SER A 103 -13.92 -4.67 -10.34
C SER A 103 -14.50 -3.29 -10.71
N VAL A 104 -14.85 -3.14 -11.99
CA VAL A 104 -15.50 -1.92 -12.49
C VAL A 104 -16.87 -1.70 -11.83
N GLU A 105 -17.60 -2.80 -11.55
CA GLU A 105 -18.93 -2.75 -10.92
C GLU A 105 -18.89 -2.18 -9.50
N GLY A 106 -17.78 -2.36 -8.77
CA GLY A 106 -17.60 -1.83 -7.42
C GLY A 106 -17.19 -0.35 -7.39
N ARG A 107 -16.77 0.20 -8.53
CA ARG A 107 -16.31 1.61 -8.64
C ARG A 107 -17.47 2.58 -8.54
N ARG A 108 -17.31 3.68 -7.81
CA ARG A 108 -18.31 4.76 -7.69
C ARG A 108 -17.69 6.07 -7.20
N GLU A 109 -18.51 7.13 -7.23
CA GLU A 109 -18.16 8.43 -6.68
C GLU A 109 -18.34 8.44 -5.15
N PRO A 110 -17.54 9.24 -4.40
CA PRO A 110 -17.65 9.32 -2.95
C PRO A 110 -18.95 10.05 -2.54
N THR A 111 -19.77 9.40 -1.72
CA THR A 111 -20.92 10.01 -1.07
C THR A 111 -20.67 10.20 0.41
N ALA A 112 -21.19 11.32 0.97
CA ALA A 112 -20.94 11.64 2.38
C ALA A 112 -21.52 10.59 3.33
N ALA A 113 -22.65 9.97 3.00
CA ALA A 113 -23.23 8.90 3.79
C ALA A 113 -22.31 7.69 3.87
N GLU A 114 -21.77 7.27 2.74
CA GLU A 114 -20.93 6.08 2.62
C GLU A 114 -19.58 6.25 3.31
N TYR A 115 -18.77 7.24 2.92
CA TYR A 115 -17.44 7.37 3.49
C TYR A 115 -17.47 7.72 5.00
N ARG A 116 -18.51 8.42 5.48
CA ARG A 116 -18.66 8.66 6.92
C ARG A 116 -18.96 7.39 7.70
N ALA A 117 -19.68 6.43 7.11
CA ALA A 117 -19.89 5.13 7.73
C ALA A 117 -18.55 4.39 7.89
N TYR A 118 -17.71 4.37 6.86
CA TYR A 118 -16.37 3.76 6.94
C TYR A 118 -15.47 4.46 7.97
N PHE A 119 -15.38 5.78 7.94
CA PHE A 119 -14.64 6.53 8.96
C PHE A 119 -15.19 6.35 10.37
N GLY A 120 -16.51 6.15 10.50
CA GLY A 120 -17.19 5.90 11.78
C GLY A 120 -16.72 4.65 12.51
N THR A 121 -16.15 3.67 11.81
CA THR A 121 -15.56 2.45 12.41
C THR A 121 -14.33 2.76 13.27
N GLY A 122 -13.67 3.89 13.05
CA GLY A 122 -12.44 4.28 13.74
C GLY A 122 -11.19 3.54 13.26
N LEU A 123 -11.30 2.66 12.25
CA LEU A 123 -10.18 1.84 11.74
C LEU A 123 -9.37 2.53 10.65
N VAL A 124 -10.02 3.36 9.83
CA VAL A 124 -9.37 4.00 8.67
C VAL A 124 -8.28 4.95 9.11
N ARG A 125 -7.07 4.72 8.62
CA ARG A 125 -5.88 5.55 8.87
C ARG A 125 -5.28 6.12 7.59
N ILE A 126 -5.56 5.49 6.45
CA ILE A 126 -5.14 5.93 5.13
C ILE A 126 -6.40 5.96 4.27
N ALA A 127 -6.57 7.00 3.45
CA ALA A 127 -7.79 7.18 2.69
C ALA A 127 -7.50 7.73 1.29
N THR A 128 -7.84 6.92 0.27
CA THR A 128 -7.63 7.20 -1.15
C THR A 128 -8.92 7.61 -1.83
N CYS A 129 -8.81 8.61 -2.70
CA CYS A 129 -9.86 9.00 -3.64
C CYS A 129 -9.22 9.61 -4.89
N ALA A 130 -9.77 9.36 -6.07
CA ALA A 130 -9.37 10.06 -7.29
C ALA A 130 -9.79 11.55 -7.20
N ALA A 131 -8.84 12.46 -7.48
CA ALA A 131 -9.01 13.88 -7.15
C ALA A 131 -10.01 14.62 -8.06
N GLU A 132 -10.26 14.09 -9.26
CA GLU A 132 -11.21 14.64 -10.23
C GLU A 132 -12.66 14.25 -9.97
N LEU A 133 -12.93 13.33 -9.05
CA LEU A 133 -14.29 12.87 -8.80
C LEU A 133 -15.14 13.95 -8.11
N PRO A 134 -16.42 14.08 -8.48
CA PRO A 134 -17.37 14.85 -7.70
C PRO A 134 -17.39 14.39 -6.24
N GLY A 135 -17.29 15.33 -5.29
CA GLY A 135 -17.22 15.02 -3.85
C GLY A 135 -15.84 14.67 -3.30
N ALA A 136 -14.79 14.59 -4.13
CA ALA A 136 -13.43 14.26 -3.67
C ALA A 136 -12.88 15.27 -2.66
N VAL A 137 -13.10 16.55 -2.86
CA VAL A 137 -12.64 17.61 -1.95
C VAL A 137 -13.29 17.48 -0.56
N GLU A 138 -14.56 17.17 -0.50
CA GLU A 138 -15.32 16.93 0.73
C GLU A 138 -14.83 15.66 1.44
N PHE A 139 -14.56 14.59 0.69
CA PHE A 139 -13.94 13.36 1.19
C PHE A 139 -12.60 13.67 1.85
N TYR A 140 -11.70 14.40 1.17
CA TYR A 140 -10.39 14.76 1.72
C TYR A 140 -10.50 15.61 2.99
N ARG A 141 -11.43 16.56 3.04
CA ARG A 141 -11.68 17.37 4.24
C ARG A 141 -12.16 16.50 5.42
N GLU A 142 -13.02 15.51 5.15
CA GLU A 142 -13.48 14.59 6.19
C GLU A 142 -12.35 13.66 6.66
N ALA A 143 -11.55 13.10 5.75
CA ALA A 143 -10.37 12.30 6.10
C ALA A 143 -9.36 13.10 6.93
N LYS A 144 -9.17 14.39 6.63
CA LYS A 144 -8.31 15.29 7.42
C LYS A 144 -8.79 15.44 8.86
N LYS A 145 -10.11 15.57 9.09
CA LYS A 145 -10.68 15.63 10.45
C LYS A 145 -10.40 14.37 11.24
N ARG A 146 -10.31 13.22 10.55
CA ARG A 146 -10.00 11.91 11.13
C ARG A 146 -8.50 11.64 11.28
N ARG A 147 -7.64 12.58 10.88
CA ARG A 147 -6.17 12.47 10.94
C ARG A 147 -5.64 11.30 10.10
N CYS A 148 -6.30 10.98 9.00
CA CYS A 148 -5.83 10.00 8.04
C CYS A 148 -4.65 10.56 7.23
N LEU A 149 -3.74 9.68 6.79
CA LEU A 149 -2.92 9.94 5.61
C LEU A 149 -3.87 10.00 4.41
N ILE A 150 -3.91 11.16 3.76
CA ILE A 150 -4.84 11.41 2.65
C ILE A 150 -4.06 11.24 1.36
N THR A 151 -4.55 10.35 0.51
CA THR A 151 -3.87 9.96 -0.71
C THR A 151 -4.77 10.07 -1.94
N CYS A 152 -4.16 10.16 -3.11
CA CYS A 152 -4.81 10.13 -4.40
C CYS A 152 -4.21 8.99 -5.22
N GLY A 153 -5.05 8.11 -5.74
CA GLY A 153 -4.66 6.99 -6.59
C GLY A 153 -5.78 6.63 -7.57
N HIS A 154 -5.48 5.80 -8.56
CA HIS A 154 -6.44 5.44 -9.61
C HIS A 154 -7.18 6.66 -10.18
N SER A 155 -6.41 7.65 -10.61
CA SER A 155 -6.91 8.98 -10.90
C SER A 155 -6.37 9.50 -12.23
N ASN A 156 -7.22 10.13 -13.02
CA ASN A 156 -6.86 10.88 -14.22
C ASN A 156 -6.86 12.41 -13.97
N ALA A 157 -6.52 12.81 -12.73
CA ALA A 157 -6.57 14.20 -12.31
C ALA A 157 -5.57 15.09 -13.07
N SER A 158 -6.00 16.29 -13.37
CA SER A 158 -5.18 17.39 -13.85
C SER A 158 -4.48 18.11 -12.69
N TRP A 159 -3.48 18.92 -13.00
CA TRP A 159 -2.80 19.77 -12.01
C TRP A 159 -3.77 20.61 -11.16
N PRO A 160 -4.78 21.33 -11.71
CA PRO A 160 -5.73 22.08 -10.88
C PRO A 160 -6.53 21.21 -9.91
N GLU A 161 -6.94 19.99 -10.33
CA GLU A 161 -7.65 19.04 -9.47
C GLU A 161 -6.74 18.53 -8.35
N MET A 162 -5.48 18.21 -8.66
CA MET A 162 -4.47 17.85 -7.66
C MET A 162 -4.20 19.01 -6.68
N ALA A 163 -4.13 20.25 -7.16
CA ALA A 163 -3.95 21.44 -6.32
C ALA A 163 -5.15 21.65 -5.37
N ALA A 164 -6.36 21.40 -5.83
CA ALA A 164 -7.57 21.46 -4.99
C ALA A 164 -7.54 20.36 -3.90
N ALA A 165 -7.17 19.13 -4.27
CA ALA A 165 -6.97 18.02 -3.34
C ALA A 165 -5.90 18.33 -2.30
N PHE A 166 -4.75 18.88 -2.73
CA PHE A 166 -3.67 19.30 -1.84
C PHE A 166 -4.12 20.37 -0.85
N LYS A 167 -4.87 21.38 -1.31
CA LYS A 167 -5.48 22.41 -0.44
C LYS A 167 -6.46 21.80 0.56
N ALA A 168 -7.17 20.74 0.19
CA ALA A 168 -8.07 20.00 1.07
C ALA A 168 -7.35 19.10 2.10
N GLY A 169 -6.06 18.85 1.91
CA GLY A 169 -5.21 18.11 2.87
C GLY A 169 -4.51 16.88 2.32
N MET A 170 -4.70 16.50 1.05
CA MET A 170 -3.99 15.40 0.41
C MET A 170 -2.49 15.69 0.34
N ARG A 171 -1.65 14.71 0.69
CA ARG A 171 -0.18 14.82 0.77
C ARG A 171 0.54 13.61 0.23
N HIS A 172 -0.19 12.60 -0.23
CA HIS A 172 0.39 11.35 -0.71
C HIS A 172 -0.28 10.92 -2.01
N VAL A 173 0.42 10.13 -2.82
CA VAL A 173 -0.17 9.41 -3.95
C VAL A 173 0.28 7.95 -3.92
N ASP A 174 -0.63 7.08 -4.32
CA ASP A 174 -0.43 5.65 -4.34
C ASP A 174 0.48 5.24 -5.50
N HIS A 175 1.16 4.11 -5.40
CA HIS A 175 1.98 3.38 -6.39
C HIS A 175 2.36 4.21 -7.63
N PHE A 176 3.34 5.10 -7.45
CA PHE A 176 3.79 6.10 -8.42
C PHE A 176 4.03 5.49 -9.81
N TRP A 177 3.50 6.13 -10.84
CA TRP A 177 3.31 5.78 -12.24
C TRP A 177 2.21 4.75 -12.55
N CYS A 178 1.74 3.95 -11.60
CA CYS A 178 0.67 2.99 -11.85
C CYS A 178 -0.71 3.65 -11.71
N ALA A 179 -1.61 3.39 -12.65
CA ALA A 179 -2.99 3.91 -12.64
C ALA A 179 -3.14 5.41 -12.35
N MET A 180 -2.17 6.23 -12.81
CA MET A 180 -2.18 7.68 -12.63
C MET A 180 -2.22 8.44 -13.96
N SER A 181 -2.62 9.71 -13.91
CA SER A 181 -2.64 10.58 -15.07
C SER A 181 -1.22 10.96 -15.51
N ASN A 182 -1.11 11.21 -16.80
CA ASN A 182 0.01 11.89 -17.46
C ASN A 182 -0.54 12.99 -18.36
N VAL A 183 0.34 13.83 -18.91
CA VAL A 183 -0.06 14.95 -19.79
C VAL A 183 -0.96 14.50 -20.95
N SER A 184 -0.67 13.32 -21.55
CA SER A 184 -1.45 12.79 -22.67
C SER A 184 -2.86 12.37 -22.23
N SER A 185 -3.01 11.68 -21.10
CA SER A 185 -4.31 11.24 -20.61
C SER A 185 -5.18 12.43 -20.17
N VAL A 186 -4.58 13.44 -19.52
CA VAL A 186 -5.29 14.68 -19.18
C VAL A 186 -5.73 15.44 -20.44
N ARG A 187 -4.87 15.50 -21.48
CA ARG A 187 -5.26 16.10 -22.76
C ARG A 187 -6.41 15.37 -23.43
N SER A 188 -6.40 14.04 -23.39
CA SER A 188 -7.52 13.23 -23.94
C SER A 188 -8.84 13.53 -23.23
N ARG A 189 -8.81 13.76 -21.92
CA ARG A 189 -9.99 14.06 -21.10
C ARG A 189 -10.46 15.52 -21.22
N LEU A 190 -9.54 16.49 -21.23
CA LEU A 190 -9.85 17.92 -21.08
C LEU A 190 -9.56 18.78 -22.32
N GLY A 191 -9.03 18.19 -23.40
CA GLY A 191 -8.69 18.93 -24.61
C GLY A 191 -7.51 19.89 -24.45
N VAL A 192 -7.49 20.94 -25.25
CA VAL A 192 -6.43 21.97 -25.27
C VAL A 192 -6.73 23.11 -24.29
N PRO A 193 -5.71 23.85 -23.76
CA PRO A 193 -4.27 23.60 -23.93
C PRO A 193 -3.80 22.35 -23.19
N MET A 194 -2.54 21.92 -23.43
CA MET A 194 -1.91 20.89 -22.59
C MET A 194 -1.87 21.35 -21.14
N ARG A 195 -2.19 20.44 -20.23
CA ARG A 195 -2.20 20.69 -18.77
C ARG A 195 -1.29 19.70 -18.08
N GLY A 196 -0.68 20.12 -16.99
CA GLY A 196 0.02 19.21 -16.09
C GLY A 196 -0.95 18.19 -15.49
N SER A 197 -0.44 17.04 -15.19
CA SER A 197 -1.15 15.90 -14.63
C SER A 197 -0.78 15.68 -13.16
N MET A 198 -1.28 14.59 -12.59
CA MET A 198 -0.89 14.08 -11.28
C MET A 198 0.63 13.81 -11.22
N LEU A 199 1.21 13.27 -12.30
CA LEU A 199 2.63 12.97 -12.39
C LEU A 199 3.48 14.22 -12.15
N GLU A 200 3.28 15.27 -12.95
CA GLU A 200 4.04 16.53 -12.85
C GLU A 200 3.76 17.22 -11.51
N PHE A 201 2.52 17.17 -11.01
CA PHE A 201 2.17 17.75 -9.71
C PHE A 201 2.96 17.14 -8.57
N VAL A 202 3.04 15.80 -8.51
CA VAL A 202 3.78 15.08 -7.47
C VAL A 202 5.27 15.37 -7.55
N LEU A 203 5.85 15.35 -8.75
CA LEU A 203 7.28 15.62 -8.95
C LEU A 203 7.64 17.05 -8.64
N GLY A 204 6.78 18.01 -8.99
CA GLY A 204 7.01 19.45 -8.80
C GLY A 204 6.66 19.99 -7.41
N THR A 205 6.01 19.18 -6.54
CA THR A 205 5.59 19.60 -5.20
C THR A 205 6.40 18.88 -4.13
N ALA A 206 7.29 19.60 -3.45
CA ALA A 206 8.24 19.01 -2.49
C ALA A 206 7.54 18.35 -1.28
N GLU A 207 6.38 18.87 -0.86
CA GLU A 207 5.61 18.34 0.26
C GLU A 207 4.90 17.02 -0.04
N MET A 208 4.72 16.70 -1.32
CA MET A 208 4.09 15.44 -1.72
C MET A 208 5.01 14.26 -1.47
N SER A 209 4.48 13.24 -0.82
CA SER A 209 5.07 11.91 -0.70
C SER A 209 4.40 10.94 -1.67
N THR A 210 5.04 9.81 -1.90
CA THR A 210 4.50 8.75 -2.75
C THR A 210 5.06 7.39 -2.34
N GLU A 211 4.56 6.34 -2.96
CA GLU A 211 5.02 4.96 -2.80
C GLU A 211 5.40 4.35 -4.14
N VAL A 212 6.23 3.32 -4.13
CA VAL A 212 6.62 2.55 -5.31
C VAL A 212 6.55 1.06 -5.04
N ILE A 213 6.17 0.31 -6.08
CA ILE A 213 6.20 -1.16 -6.12
C ILE A 213 7.52 -1.55 -6.77
N ALA A 214 8.49 -1.96 -5.96
CA ALA A 214 9.84 -2.34 -6.40
C ALA A 214 9.95 -3.86 -6.59
N ASP A 215 9.04 -4.47 -7.34
CA ASP A 215 9.00 -5.92 -7.57
C ASP A 215 9.82 -6.39 -8.79
N GLY A 216 10.36 -5.43 -9.57
CA GLY A 216 11.08 -5.70 -10.81
C GLY A 216 10.18 -5.96 -12.02
N CYS A 217 8.87 -5.74 -11.87
CA CYS A 217 7.86 -5.91 -12.93
C CYS A 217 7.06 -4.62 -13.17
N HIS A 218 6.70 -3.89 -12.11
CA HIS A 218 5.93 -2.64 -12.20
C HIS A 218 6.76 -1.48 -12.73
N LEU A 219 7.96 -1.31 -12.22
CA LEU A 219 8.84 -0.19 -12.58
C LEU A 219 10.22 -0.69 -13.02
N ALA A 220 10.72 -0.13 -14.11
CA ALA A 220 12.10 -0.33 -14.52
C ALA A 220 13.07 0.37 -13.56
N PRO A 221 14.34 -0.12 -13.46
CA PRO A 221 15.33 0.43 -12.54
C PRO A 221 15.52 1.94 -12.61
N GLU A 222 15.51 2.51 -13.82
CA GLU A 222 15.68 3.94 -14.04
C GLU A 222 14.52 4.77 -13.47
N LEU A 223 13.30 4.24 -13.42
CA LEU A 223 12.17 4.94 -12.80
C LEU A 223 12.23 4.86 -11.27
N LEU A 224 12.66 3.72 -10.71
CA LEU A 224 12.86 3.57 -9.28
C LEU A 224 13.95 4.54 -8.78
N ASP A 225 15.09 4.62 -9.47
CA ASP A 225 16.18 5.53 -9.11
C ASP A 225 15.77 7.00 -9.30
N PHE A 226 15.01 7.30 -10.36
CA PHE A 226 14.49 8.63 -10.60
C PHE A 226 13.54 9.08 -9.49
N ALA A 227 12.60 8.23 -9.06
CA ALA A 227 11.72 8.51 -7.92
C ALA A 227 12.52 8.77 -6.64
N PHE A 228 13.50 7.91 -6.36
CA PHE A 228 14.36 8.07 -5.19
C PHE A 228 15.15 9.38 -5.22
N ARG A 229 15.80 9.72 -6.34
CA ARG A 229 16.56 10.98 -6.44
C ARG A 229 15.69 12.22 -6.31
N LEU A 230 14.43 12.18 -6.72
CA LEU A 230 13.53 13.33 -6.61
C LEU A 230 12.86 13.46 -5.25
N LYS A 231 12.46 12.33 -4.64
CA LYS A 231 11.70 12.32 -3.38
C LYS A 231 12.54 12.02 -2.15
N GLY A 232 13.66 11.33 -2.33
CA GLY A 232 14.50 10.89 -1.22
C GLY A 232 13.77 9.90 -0.30
N SER A 233 14.52 9.32 0.63
CA SER A 233 13.98 8.31 1.56
C SER A 233 12.93 8.82 2.55
N HIS A 234 12.74 10.13 2.67
CA HIS A 234 11.77 10.75 3.58
C HIS A 234 10.38 10.98 2.95
N LYS A 235 10.26 10.88 1.64
CA LYS A 235 9.02 11.15 0.89
C LYS A 235 8.65 10.01 -0.08
N LEU A 236 9.44 8.95 -0.08
CA LEU A 236 9.21 7.74 -0.86
C LEU A 236 9.04 6.55 0.08
N CYS A 237 7.94 5.79 -0.07
CA CYS A 237 7.72 4.54 0.62
C CYS A 237 7.90 3.35 -0.32
N LEU A 238 8.35 2.22 0.21
CA LEU A 238 8.17 0.92 -0.42
C LEU A 238 6.85 0.34 0.05
N VAL A 239 6.08 -0.20 -0.88
CA VAL A 239 4.85 -0.96 -0.60
C VAL A 239 4.88 -2.26 -1.39
N THR A 240 4.16 -3.26 -0.90
CA THR A 240 4.06 -4.50 -1.66
C THR A 240 2.98 -4.42 -2.72
N ASP A 241 1.87 -3.78 -2.41
CA ASP A 241 0.66 -3.92 -3.22
C ASP A 241 0.39 -5.40 -3.55
N ALA A 242 0.75 -6.30 -2.63
CA ALA A 242 0.66 -7.74 -2.87
C ALA A 242 -0.77 -8.22 -2.78
N ASN A 243 -1.12 -9.10 -3.72
CA ASN A 243 -2.42 -9.76 -3.75
C ASN A 243 -2.35 -11.16 -3.11
N ARG A 244 -3.46 -11.91 -3.15
CA ARG A 244 -3.55 -13.26 -2.58
C ARG A 244 -2.55 -14.28 -3.12
N ALA A 245 -1.94 -14.04 -4.31
CA ALA A 245 -0.98 -14.97 -4.91
C ALA A 245 0.44 -14.90 -4.31
N LEU A 246 0.70 -14.00 -3.36
CA LEU A 246 1.93 -14.04 -2.57
C LEU A 246 2.10 -15.42 -1.94
N ASP A 247 3.27 -16.04 -2.10
CA ASP A 247 3.62 -17.40 -1.64
C ASP A 247 2.83 -18.55 -2.30
N LEU A 248 2.14 -18.30 -3.40
CA LEU A 248 1.46 -19.33 -4.16
C LEU A 248 2.13 -19.62 -5.51
N PRO A 249 1.94 -20.82 -6.07
CA PRO A 249 2.44 -21.16 -7.39
C PRO A 249 1.77 -20.32 -8.49
N PRO A 250 2.32 -20.29 -9.72
CA PRO A 250 1.62 -19.73 -10.87
C PRO A 250 0.24 -20.34 -11.04
N GLY A 251 -0.73 -19.51 -11.46
CA GLY A 251 -2.12 -19.96 -11.59
C GLY A 251 -3.12 -18.82 -11.71
N ASN A 252 -4.40 -19.17 -11.79
CA ASN A 252 -5.49 -18.20 -11.86
C ASN A 252 -6.10 -17.97 -10.46
N TYR A 253 -6.21 -16.72 -10.09
CA TYR A 253 -6.68 -16.29 -8.78
C TYR A 253 -7.72 -15.17 -8.90
N ARG A 254 -8.38 -14.83 -7.79
CA ARG A 254 -9.25 -13.66 -7.69
C ARG A 254 -8.51 -12.50 -7.02
N PHE A 255 -8.64 -11.29 -7.55
CA PHE A 255 -8.27 -10.05 -6.91
C PHE A 255 -9.48 -9.44 -6.20
N GLY A 256 -9.35 -9.08 -4.92
CA GLY A 256 -10.51 -8.75 -4.09
C GLY A 256 -11.21 -9.99 -3.55
N ALA A 257 -12.50 -9.88 -3.20
CA ALA A 257 -13.25 -10.95 -2.56
C ALA A 257 -13.26 -12.26 -3.40
N ALA A 258 -13.03 -13.40 -2.74
CA ALA A 258 -12.94 -14.71 -3.39
C ALA A 258 -14.20 -15.06 -4.22
N LYS A 259 -15.38 -14.60 -3.77
CA LYS A 259 -16.66 -14.91 -4.42
C LYS A 259 -16.86 -14.19 -5.75
N ASN A 260 -16.51 -12.90 -5.84
CA ASN A 260 -16.85 -12.04 -6.98
C ASN A 260 -15.76 -11.04 -7.36
N GLY A 261 -14.54 -11.19 -6.84
CA GLY A 261 -13.38 -10.42 -7.27
C GLY A 261 -13.01 -10.66 -8.73
N SER A 262 -12.21 -9.78 -9.31
CA SER A 262 -11.73 -9.89 -10.70
C SER A 262 -10.75 -11.06 -10.86
N TRP A 263 -10.81 -11.79 -11.96
CA TRP A 263 -9.82 -12.83 -12.26
C TRP A 263 -8.48 -12.20 -12.67
N PHE A 264 -7.40 -12.83 -12.25
CA PHE A 264 -6.06 -12.54 -12.74
C PHE A 264 -5.23 -13.83 -12.85
N GLU A 265 -4.21 -13.80 -13.71
CA GLU A 265 -3.21 -14.85 -13.86
C GLU A 265 -1.94 -14.45 -13.11
N SER A 266 -1.43 -15.31 -12.23
CA SER A 266 -0.07 -15.20 -11.71
C SER A 266 0.86 -16.03 -12.57
N ASP A 267 1.90 -15.43 -13.14
CA ASP A 267 2.95 -16.15 -13.87
C ASP A 267 4.11 -16.60 -12.97
N GLY A 268 3.99 -16.41 -11.65
CA GLY A 268 5.03 -16.68 -10.65
C GLY A 268 6.00 -15.51 -10.44
N ARG A 269 5.83 -14.40 -11.16
CA ARG A 269 6.61 -13.16 -11.00
C ARG A 269 5.72 -11.96 -10.67
N VAL A 270 4.54 -11.87 -11.28
CA VAL A 270 3.58 -10.78 -11.09
C VAL A 270 2.17 -11.27 -11.45
N GLY A 271 1.15 -10.53 -10.99
CA GLY A 271 -0.24 -10.73 -11.43
C GLY A 271 -0.52 -10.02 -12.78
N TRP A 272 -1.30 -10.65 -13.64
CA TRP A 272 -1.75 -10.13 -14.94
C TRP A 272 -3.26 -10.08 -15.00
N ALA A 273 -3.83 -8.95 -15.38
CA ALA A 273 -5.24 -8.85 -15.74
C ALA A 273 -5.56 -9.72 -16.99
N PRO A 274 -6.81 -10.12 -17.21
CA PRO A 274 -7.19 -10.94 -18.35
C PRO A 274 -6.68 -10.37 -19.68
N GLY A 275 -6.12 -11.25 -20.51
CA GLY A 275 -5.50 -10.85 -21.79
C GLY A 275 -4.16 -10.09 -21.64
N ARG A 276 -3.61 -10.03 -20.43
CA ARG A 276 -2.37 -9.32 -20.09
C ARG A 276 -2.39 -7.84 -20.48
N THR A 277 -3.55 -7.23 -20.38
CA THR A 277 -3.75 -5.81 -20.72
C THR A 277 -3.14 -4.85 -19.71
N SER A 278 -2.97 -5.29 -18.46
CA SER A 278 -2.32 -4.55 -17.38
C SER A 278 -1.78 -5.53 -16.31
N LEU A 279 -0.96 -5.03 -15.42
CA LEU A 279 -0.58 -5.78 -14.22
C LEU A 279 -1.77 -5.81 -13.25
N ALA A 280 -1.79 -6.84 -12.42
CA ALA A 280 -2.80 -7.06 -11.38
C ALA A 280 -2.10 -7.22 -10.03
N SER A 281 -1.50 -6.14 -9.54
CA SER A 281 -0.73 -6.07 -8.29
C SER A 281 0.51 -6.96 -8.26
N SER A 282 1.33 -6.83 -7.21
CA SER A 282 2.49 -7.72 -7.01
C SER A 282 2.09 -9.04 -6.32
N ILE A 283 3.04 -9.96 -6.29
CA ILE A 283 2.92 -11.27 -5.62
C ILE A 283 4.14 -11.55 -4.75
N VAL A 284 4.85 -10.52 -4.30
CA VAL A 284 6.08 -10.65 -3.52
C VAL A 284 6.01 -9.82 -2.23
N GLY A 285 6.79 -10.21 -1.23
CA GLY A 285 6.80 -9.55 0.06
C GLY A 285 7.78 -8.37 0.16
N MET A 286 7.78 -7.68 1.30
CA MET A 286 8.56 -6.46 1.50
C MET A 286 10.08 -6.69 1.44
N ASP A 287 10.56 -7.83 1.86
CA ASP A 287 11.98 -8.18 1.74
C ASP A 287 12.46 -8.21 0.27
N HIS A 288 11.59 -8.64 -0.65
CA HIS A 288 11.87 -8.56 -2.08
C HIS A 288 11.94 -7.10 -2.56
N MET A 289 10.99 -6.27 -2.13
CA MET A 289 11.00 -4.82 -2.45
C MET A 289 12.29 -4.15 -1.97
N VAL A 290 12.74 -4.48 -0.76
CA VAL A 290 13.99 -3.96 -0.19
C VAL A 290 15.21 -4.41 -1.00
N ARG A 291 15.30 -5.70 -1.37
CA ARG A 291 16.41 -6.21 -2.21
C ARG A 291 16.44 -5.54 -3.58
N GLN A 292 15.28 -5.45 -4.21
CA GLN A 292 15.15 -4.87 -5.55
C GLN A 292 15.53 -3.39 -5.53
N MET A 293 14.96 -2.61 -4.61
CA MET A 293 15.26 -1.18 -4.47
C MET A 293 16.74 -0.93 -4.19
N LYS A 294 17.39 -1.75 -3.34
CA LYS A 294 18.81 -1.66 -3.07
C LYS A 294 19.67 -1.98 -4.29
N ARG A 295 19.25 -2.94 -5.11
CA ARG A 295 19.98 -3.36 -6.32
C ARG A 295 19.88 -2.33 -7.44
N ASP A 296 18.68 -1.76 -7.62
CA ASP A 296 18.32 -1.01 -8.83
C ASP A 296 18.41 0.50 -8.67
N THR A 297 18.80 0.99 -7.49
CA THR A 297 18.88 2.43 -7.22
C THR A 297 20.20 2.84 -6.55
N SER A 298 20.46 4.13 -6.57
CA SER A 298 21.60 4.74 -5.85
C SER A 298 21.42 4.83 -4.33
N ALA A 299 20.25 4.39 -3.79
CA ALA A 299 19.94 4.44 -2.38
C ALA A 299 20.90 3.56 -1.55
N THR A 300 21.33 4.05 -0.41
CA THR A 300 22.03 3.26 0.60
C THR A 300 21.07 2.25 1.24
N LEU A 301 21.58 1.18 1.86
CA LEU A 301 20.73 0.22 2.57
C LEU A 301 19.90 0.89 3.68
N SER A 302 20.50 1.84 4.39
CA SER A 302 19.79 2.59 5.45
C SER A 302 18.61 3.40 4.90
N GLU A 303 18.76 4.02 3.73
CA GLU A 303 17.68 4.75 3.06
C GLU A 303 16.58 3.82 2.56
N VAL A 304 16.95 2.66 2.00
CA VAL A 304 15.97 1.65 1.56
C VAL A 304 15.19 1.11 2.75
N VAL A 305 15.85 0.76 3.85
CA VAL A 305 15.19 0.32 5.08
C VAL A 305 14.29 1.42 5.63
N ARG A 306 14.72 2.70 5.59
CA ARG A 306 13.88 3.82 5.99
C ARG A 306 12.59 3.90 5.17
N MET A 307 12.67 3.73 3.84
CA MET A 307 11.51 3.73 2.95
C MET A 307 10.54 2.58 3.24
N ALA A 308 11.01 1.47 3.79
CA ALA A 308 10.21 0.31 4.18
C ALA A 308 9.76 0.33 5.66
N SER A 309 10.18 1.29 6.47
CA SER A 309 9.92 1.28 7.92
C SER A 309 9.59 2.66 8.50
N LEU A 310 10.58 3.53 8.70
CA LEU A 310 10.36 4.80 9.39
C LEU A 310 9.52 5.79 8.59
N THR A 311 9.72 5.88 7.29
CA THR A 311 8.95 6.81 6.43
C THR A 311 7.45 6.48 6.42
N PRO A 312 7.00 5.24 6.17
CA PRO A 312 5.57 4.92 6.31
C PRO A 312 5.05 5.10 7.74
N ALA A 313 5.89 4.88 8.78
CA ALA A 313 5.50 5.16 10.16
C ALA A 313 5.27 6.66 10.43
N GLU A 314 6.13 7.52 9.91
CA GLU A 314 5.99 8.98 10.01
C GLU A 314 4.73 9.48 9.29
N LEU A 315 4.51 9.01 8.07
CA LEU A 315 3.35 9.40 7.26
C LEU A 315 2.02 8.98 7.88
N THR A 316 1.97 7.81 8.51
CA THR A 316 0.76 7.28 9.17
C THR A 316 0.62 7.68 10.63
N GLY A 317 1.60 8.41 11.18
CA GLY A 317 1.58 8.95 12.54
C GLY A 317 1.88 7.94 13.64
N ILE A 318 2.45 6.77 13.31
CA ILE A 318 2.78 5.70 14.27
C ILE A 318 4.27 5.66 14.66
N ALA A 319 5.09 6.58 14.14
CA ALA A 319 6.53 6.59 14.33
C ALA A 319 7.00 6.67 15.80
N LYS A 320 6.13 7.11 16.72
CA LYS A 320 6.41 7.07 18.17
C LYS A 320 6.49 5.64 18.74
N HIS A 321 5.91 4.67 18.04
CA HIS A 321 5.75 3.30 18.56
C HIS A 321 6.58 2.29 17.77
N THR A 322 6.82 2.50 16.46
CA THR A 322 7.49 1.56 15.57
C THR A 322 8.26 2.28 14.45
N GLY A 323 8.90 1.52 13.54
CA GLY A 323 9.57 2.04 12.34
C GLY A 323 11.06 2.34 12.53
N SER A 324 11.62 2.29 13.75
CA SER A 324 13.05 2.43 14.00
C SER A 324 13.49 1.65 15.23
N LEU A 325 14.80 1.35 15.32
CA LEU A 325 15.43 0.67 16.45
C LEU A 325 15.83 1.71 17.52
N GLU A 326 14.86 2.19 18.27
CA GLU A 326 15.04 3.17 19.35
C GLU A 326 14.45 2.64 20.66
N ALA A 327 15.13 2.94 21.77
CA ALA A 327 14.62 2.59 23.10
C ALA A 327 13.24 3.23 23.35
N GLY A 328 12.31 2.45 23.90
CA GLY A 328 10.94 2.88 24.18
C GLY A 328 9.94 2.64 23.05
N LYS A 329 10.38 2.21 21.87
CA LYS A 329 9.50 1.73 20.80
C LYS A 329 9.21 0.23 20.94
N ASN A 330 8.23 -0.25 20.18
CA ASN A 330 7.98 -1.67 20.04
C ASN A 330 9.25 -2.37 19.53
N ALA A 331 9.53 -3.54 20.06
CA ALA A 331 10.63 -4.37 19.58
C ALA A 331 10.20 -5.14 18.32
N ASP A 332 9.84 -4.38 17.28
CA ASP A 332 9.54 -4.88 15.94
C ASP A 332 10.84 -4.92 15.16
N VAL A 333 11.41 -6.11 14.99
CA VAL A 333 12.79 -6.28 14.51
C VAL A 333 12.85 -7.40 13.49
N VAL A 334 13.62 -7.18 12.43
CA VAL A 334 13.91 -8.19 11.41
C VAL A 334 15.40 -8.44 11.34
N LEU A 335 15.81 -9.70 11.43
CA LEU A 335 17.15 -10.13 11.15
C LEU A 335 17.25 -10.58 9.70
N LEU A 336 18.03 -9.86 8.92
CA LEU A 336 18.29 -10.17 7.52
C LEU A 336 19.65 -10.84 7.36
N ASN A 337 19.76 -11.76 6.40
CA ASN A 337 21.06 -12.30 5.98
C ASN A 337 21.83 -11.28 5.10
N GLN A 338 23.04 -11.64 4.68
CA GLN A 338 23.89 -10.77 3.84
C GLN A 338 23.26 -10.44 2.48
N ASN A 339 22.35 -11.28 1.98
CA ASN A 339 21.59 -11.08 0.74
C ASN A 339 20.23 -10.42 0.99
N LEU A 340 20.00 -9.83 2.17
CA LEU A 340 18.78 -9.16 2.60
C LEU A 340 17.54 -10.08 2.64
N GLY A 341 17.71 -11.39 2.69
CA GLY A 341 16.62 -12.34 2.95
C GLY A 341 16.30 -12.40 4.44
N VAL A 342 15.02 -12.50 4.77
CA VAL A 342 14.54 -12.61 6.15
C VAL A 342 15.02 -13.93 6.79
N ARG A 343 15.55 -13.84 8.00
CA ARG A 343 15.97 -14.99 8.81
C ARG A 343 15.15 -15.16 10.07
N ARG A 344 14.83 -14.07 10.75
CA ARG A 344 14.02 -14.04 11.95
C ARG A 344 13.21 -12.76 12.00
N VAL A 345 12.01 -12.84 12.51
CA VAL A 345 11.11 -11.72 12.71
C VAL A 345 10.67 -11.67 14.16
N PHE A 346 10.76 -10.51 14.78
CA PHE A 346 10.26 -10.26 16.13
C PHE A 346 9.20 -9.18 16.04
N ILE A 347 8.05 -9.45 16.62
CA ILE A 347 6.91 -8.54 16.69
C ILE A 347 6.61 -8.27 18.17
N GLY A 348 6.74 -7.01 18.60
CA GLY A 348 6.62 -6.68 20.01
C GLY A 348 7.59 -7.41 20.92
N GLY A 349 8.77 -7.78 20.41
CA GLY A 349 9.80 -8.54 21.12
C GLY A 349 9.59 -10.05 21.17
N VAL A 350 8.51 -10.56 20.60
CA VAL A 350 8.23 -12.01 20.52
C VAL A 350 8.63 -12.52 19.15
N GLU A 351 9.42 -13.59 19.10
CA GLU A 351 9.84 -14.20 17.85
C GLU A 351 8.67 -14.91 17.17
N MET A 352 8.47 -14.62 15.91
CA MET A 352 7.48 -15.28 15.08
C MET A 352 8.09 -16.55 14.45
N ALA A 353 7.36 -17.65 14.42
CA ALA A 353 7.69 -18.83 13.63
C ALA A 353 7.52 -18.50 12.14
N LEU A 354 8.59 -18.65 11.34
CA LEU A 354 8.60 -18.40 9.89
C LEU A 354 8.20 -19.65 9.10
#